data_9562f0887762136f8beb35dace237348
#
_entry.id   9562f0887762136f8beb35dace237348
#
_cell.length_a   1.000
_cell.length_b   1.000
_cell.length_c   1.000
_cell.angle_alpha   90.00
_cell.angle_beta   90.00
_cell.angle_gamma   90.00
#
_symmetry.space_group_name_H-M   'P 1'
#
loop_
_entity.id
_entity.type
_entity.pdbx_description
1 polymer ?
#
loop_
_entity_poly.entity_id
_entity_poly.type
_entity_poly.pdbx_seq_one_letter_code
_entity_poly.pdbx_strand_id
1 'polypeptide(L)'
;SNVGFSLSNIFVINGSKRSNKANAFFTGFGKNKKIVLYDTLIKNHTVPELVAVLAHEVGHYKLKHIISNLFVSIITTGLMLFLMSKILFNSEVSYALGGNVSFRHLEILAFLILYTPISRVNNILAFIKSRKNEYEADNFAVTTYKKSPMISALKKLSKDNLTNLTPHPLFEFINYSHPSLSKRLKSIEKII
;
A
#
# COMPACT_ATOMS: atom_id res chain seq x y z
N SER A 1 14.03 20.93 -4.36
CA SER A 1 13.65 21.49 -5.68
C SER A 1 14.27 20.80 -6.88
N ASN A 2 15.32 19.98 -6.69
CA ASN A 2 16.07 19.34 -7.81
C ASN A 2 15.22 18.35 -8.65
N VAL A 3 14.10 17.87 -8.16
CA VAL A 3 13.17 16.96 -8.87
C VAL A 3 11.88 17.63 -9.33
N GLY A 4 11.83 18.97 -9.36
CA GLY A 4 10.65 19.73 -9.80
C GLY A 4 9.43 19.51 -8.89
N PHE A 5 9.66 19.23 -7.60
CA PHE A 5 8.62 19.07 -6.60
C PHE A 5 8.66 20.27 -5.63
N SER A 6 7.62 21.14 -5.67
CA SER A 6 7.47 22.23 -4.70
C SER A 6 6.76 21.67 -3.46
N LEU A 7 7.51 21.54 -2.38
CA LEU A 7 6.98 21.25 -1.05
C LEU A 7 6.41 22.52 -0.45
N SER A 8 5.11 22.67 -0.45
CA SER A 8 4.47 23.83 0.20
C SER A 8 4.37 23.64 1.72
N ASN A 9 4.14 22.44 2.20
CA ASN A 9 4.00 22.18 3.64
C ASN A 9 4.36 20.72 4.01
N ILE A 10 5.15 20.57 5.07
CA ILE A 10 5.37 19.31 5.77
C ILE A 10 4.54 19.36 7.05
N PHE A 11 3.72 18.35 7.27
CA PHE A 11 2.92 18.21 8.47
C PHE A 11 3.50 17.11 9.36
N VAL A 12 3.40 17.30 10.66
CA VAL A 12 3.83 16.30 11.65
C VAL A 12 2.60 15.81 12.42
N ILE A 13 2.42 14.50 12.45
CA ILE A 13 1.41 13.83 13.29
C ILE A 13 2.08 13.37 14.58
N ASN A 14 1.45 13.68 15.72
CA ASN A 14 1.84 13.16 17.03
C ASN A 14 1.40 11.69 17.17
N GLY A 15 2.07 10.80 16.43
CA GLY A 15 1.80 9.37 16.40
C GLY A 15 2.27 8.65 17.68
N SER A 16 3.33 9.20 18.33
CA SER A 16 3.92 8.63 19.56
C SER A 16 2.93 8.47 20.71
N LYS A 17 1.86 9.25 20.73
CA LYS A 17 0.77 9.10 21.72
C LYS A 17 0.02 7.77 21.62
N ARG A 18 0.09 7.07 20.48
CA ARG A 18 -0.70 5.87 20.22
C ARG A 18 0.12 4.66 19.83
N SER A 19 1.29 4.85 19.24
CA SER A 19 2.13 3.78 18.72
C SER A 19 3.57 4.25 18.55
N ASN A 20 4.52 3.32 18.72
CA ASN A 20 5.93 3.56 18.41
C ASN A 20 6.25 3.36 16.90
N LYS A 21 5.26 3.02 16.08
CA LYS A 21 5.47 2.82 14.64
C LYS A 21 5.88 4.12 13.96
N ALA A 22 6.92 4.04 13.15
CA ALA A 22 7.39 5.12 12.31
C ALA A 22 6.74 5.02 10.91
N ASN A 23 6.24 6.15 10.40
CA ASN A 23 5.64 6.21 9.06
C ASN A 23 5.79 7.60 8.44
N ALA A 24 5.73 7.63 7.10
CA ALA A 24 5.54 8.83 6.30
C ALA A 24 4.53 8.52 5.20
N PHE A 25 3.74 9.49 4.78
CA PHE A 25 2.85 9.31 3.65
C PHE A 25 2.54 10.61 2.94
N PHE A 26 2.15 10.46 1.69
CA PHE A 26 1.73 11.53 0.81
C PHE A 26 0.21 11.62 0.78
N THR A 27 -0.34 12.84 0.83
CA THR A 27 -1.79 13.06 0.73
C THR A 27 -2.10 14.30 -0.10
N GLY A 28 -3.35 14.40 -0.60
CA GLY A 28 -3.84 15.52 -1.38
C GLY A 28 -3.71 15.35 -2.88
N PHE A 29 -4.47 16.15 -3.62
CA PHE A 29 -4.53 16.16 -5.08
C PHE A 29 -4.13 17.53 -5.66
N GLY A 30 -3.64 17.53 -6.89
CA GLY A 30 -3.35 18.74 -7.65
C GLY A 30 -2.33 19.65 -6.94
N LYS A 31 -2.72 20.89 -6.63
CA LYS A 31 -1.88 21.88 -5.96
C LYS A 31 -1.85 21.73 -4.43
N ASN A 32 -2.77 20.99 -3.84
CA ASN A 32 -2.92 20.83 -2.38
C ASN A 32 -2.19 19.59 -1.85
N LYS A 33 -0.99 19.34 -2.31
CA LYS A 33 -0.17 18.20 -1.90
C LYS A 33 0.50 18.45 -0.56
N LYS A 34 0.45 17.45 0.31
CA LYS A 34 1.04 17.50 1.65
C LYS A 34 1.84 16.24 1.90
N ILE A 35 2.99 16.40 2.54
CA ILE A 35 3.73 15.29 3.13
C ILE A 35 3.46 15.29 4.62
N VAL A 36 3.17 14.13 5.15
CA VAL A 36 2.87 13.93 6.56
C VAL A 36 3.89 12.95 7.11
N LEU A 37 4.61 13.38 8.15
CA LEU A 37 5.59 12.57 8.86
C LEU A 37 5.07 12.28 10.27
N TYR A 38 5.33 11.08 10.77
CA TYR A 38 5.14 10.77 12.18
C TYR A 38 6.29 11.36 13.00
N ASP A 39 5.99 11.90 14.17
CA ASP A 39 7.00 12.39 15.12
C ASP A 39 8.01 11.30 15.52
N THR A 40 7.57 10.04 15.61
CA THR A 40 8.41 8.86 15.82
C THR A 40 9.44 8.68 14.70
N LEU A 41 9.05 8.92 13.43
CA LEU A 41 9.97 8.85 12.29
C LEU A 41 11.06 9.95 12.41
N ILE A 42 10.65 11.18 12.71
CA ILE A 42 11.55 12.33 12.83
C ILE A 42 12.55 12.11 13.98
N LYS A 43 12.07 11.56 15.09
CA LYS A 43 12.90 11.30 16.29
C LYS A 43 13.97 10.23 16.06
N ASN A 44 13.64 9.18 15.30
CA ASN A 44 14.48 7.99 15.16
C ASN A 44 15.43 8.04 13.95
N HIS A 45 15.21 9.00 13.01
CA HIS A 45 15.95 9.04 11.76
C HIS A 45 16.79 10.31 11.63
N THR A 46 17.95 10.19 11.00
CA THR A 46 18.80 11.32 10.64
C THR A 46 18.19 12.11 9.46
N VAL A 47 18.60 13.35 9.29
CA VAL A 47 18.13 14.18 8.16
C VAL A 47 18.36 13.50 6.79
N PRO A 48 19.53 12.90 6.49
CA PRO A 48 19.70 12.17 5.23
C PRO A 48 18.74 10.98 5.05
N GLU A 49 18.43 10.25 6.12
CA GLU A 49 17.45 9.15 6.08
C GLU A 49 16.04 9.67 5.83
N LEU A 50 15.64 10.77 6.47
CA LEU A 50 14.36 11.42 6.22
C LEU A 50 14.23 11.90 4.77
N VAL A 51 15.30 12.49 4.21
CA VAL A 51 15.32 12.90 2.80
C VAL A 51 15.18 11.70 1.87
N ALA A 52 15.81 10.56 2.17
CA ALA A 52 15.67 9.34 1.39
C ALA A 52 14.23 8.78 1.42
N VAL A 53 13.59 8.75 2.59
CA VAL A 53 12.17 8.37 2.72
C VAL A 53 11.28 9.33 1.95
N LEU A 54 11.51 10.64 2.06
CA LEU A 54 10.76 11.64 1.29
C LEU A 54 10.95 11.47 -0.23
N ALA A 55 12.17 11.13 -0.69
CA ALA A 55 12.43 10.86 -2.09
C ALA A 55 11.64 9.62 -2.58
N HIS A 56 11.52 8.58 -1.76
CA HIS A 56 10.69 7.40 -2.04
C HIS A 56 9.21 7.78 -2.18
N GLU A 57 8.65 8.57 -1.26
CA GLU A 57 7.27 9.06 -1.34
C GLU A 57 7.03 9.93 -2.59
N VAL A 58 8.00 10.79 -2.92
CA VAL A 58 7.95 11.57 -4.18
C VAL A 58 8.01 10.65 -5.40
N GLY A 59 8.72 9.53 -5.33
CA GLY A 59 8.74 8.48 -6.34
C GLY A 59 7.35 7.94 -6.64
N HIS A 60 6.60 7.55 -5.62
CA HIS A 60 5.20 7.11 -5.77
C HIS A 60 4.33 8.14 -6.48
N TYR A 61 4.53 9.40 -6.15
CA TYR A 61 3.79 10.49 -6.79
C TYR A 61 4.20 10.70 -8.26
N LYS A 62 5.50 10.81 -8.55
CA LYS A 62 6.02 11.07 -9.91
C LYS A 62 5.69 9.94 -10.88
N LEU A 63 5.74 8.70 -10.42
CA LEU A 63 5.40 7.50 -11.19
C LEU A 63 3.88 7.24 -11.25
N LYS A 64 3.07 8.16 -10.69
CA LYS A 64 1.59 8.12 -10.71
C LYS A 64 0.99 6.84 -10.10
N HIS A 65 1.67 6.22 -9.14
CA HIS A 65 1.20 4.99 -8.48
C HIS A 65 -0.17 5.19 -7.83
N ILE A 66 -0.41 6.36 -7.21
CA ILE A 66 -1.70 6.71 -6.58
C ILE A 66 -2.82 6.72 -7.61
N ILE A 67 -2.61 7.36 -8.77
CA ILE A 67 -3.61 7.44 -9.84
C ILE A 67 -3.89 6.06 -10.41
N SER A 68 -2.83 5.29 -10.70
CA SER A 68 -2.95 3.92 -11.20
C SER A 68 -3.69 3.00 -10.23
N ASN A 69 -3.45 3.14 -8.91
CA ASN A 69 -4.15 2.38 -7.89
C ASN A 69 -5.62 2.80 -7.76
N LEU A 70 -5.92 4.08 -7.92
CA LEU A 70 -7.30 4.59 -7.94
C LEU A 70 -8.10 3.97 -9.11
N PHE A 71 -7.52 3.92 -10.33
CA PHE A 71 -8.14 3.28 -11.48
C PHE A 71 -8.44 1.80 -11.22
N VAL A 72 -7.47 1.05 -10.70
CA VAL A 72 -7.68 -0.37 -10.35
C VAL A 72 -8.77 -0.52 -9.30
N SER A 73 -8.79 0.34 -8.29
CA SER A 73 -9.82 0.33 -7.25
C SER A 73 -11.22 0.59 -7.81
N ILE A 74 -11.38 1.53 -8.74
CA ILE A 74 -12.66 1.81 -9.40
C ILE A 74 -13.14 0.59 -10.18
N ILE A 75 -12.25 -0.04 -10.98
CA ILE A 75 -12.59 -1.22 -11.78
C ILE A 75 -12.97 -2.39 -10.89
N THR A 76 -12.19 -2.69 -9.86
CA THR A 76 -12.45 -3.83 -8.96
C THR A 76 -13.72 -3.61 -8.12
N THR A 77 -13.97 -2.38 -7.67
CA THR A 77 -15.21 -2.04 -6.98
C THR A 77 -16.42 -2.13 -7.92
N GLY A 78 -16.29 -1.63 -9.15
CA GLY A 78 -17.33 -1.77 -10.17
C GLY A 78 -17.68 -3.23 -10.48
N LEU A 79 -16.65 -4.08 -10.63
CA LEU A 79 -16.81 -5.52 -10.81
C LEU A 79 -17.50 -6.17 -9.60
N MET A 80 -17.08 -5.82 -8.38
CA MET A 80 -17.71 -6.30 -7.15
C MET A 80 -19.19 -5.95 -7.10
N LEU A 81 -19.54 -4.68 -7.37
CA LEU A 81 -20.93 -4.23 -7.36
C LEU A 81 -21.77 -4.89 -8.47
N PHE A 82 -21.17 -5.09 -9.65
CA PHE A 82 -21.81 -5.83 -10.74
C PHE A 82 -22.12 -7.27 -10.35
N LEU A 83 -21.16 -8.00 -9.79
CA LEU A 83 -21.37 -9.37 -9.31
C LEU A 83 -22.42 -9.42 -8.18
N MET A 84 -22.36 -8.48 -7.25
CA MET A 84 -23.35 -8.35 -6.20
C MET A 84 -24.75 -8.14 -6.77
N SER A 85 -24.90 -7.32 -7.80
CA SER A 85 -26.21 -7.06 -8.44
C SER A 85 -26.81 -8.30 -9.10
N LYS A 86 -26.00 -9.30 -9.49
CA LYS A 86 -26.46 -10.57 -10.06
C LYS A 86 -26.93 -11.57 -9.01
N ILE A 87 -26.43 -11.44 -7.78
CA ILE A 87 -26.77 -12.32 -6.66
C ILE A 87 -27.94 -11.73 -5.85
N LEU A 88 -27.91 -10.42 -5.58
CA LEU A 88 -29.03 -9.72 -4.97
C LEU A 88 -30.22 -9.73 -5.96
N PHE A 89 -31.40 -9.96 -5.45
CA PHE A 89 -32.65 -10.11 -6.19
C PHE A 89 -32.80 -11.44 -6.93
N ASN A 90 -31.97 -12.44 -6.64
CA ASN A 90 -32.11 -13.80 -7.13
C ASN A 90 -32.64 -14.70 -6.02
N SER A 91 -33.92 -15.04 -6.07
CA SER A 91 -34.58 -15.89 -5.06
C SER A 91 -33.99 -17.28 -4.94
N GLU A 92 -33.43 -17.83 -6.04
CA GLU A 92 -32.78 -19.14 -6.05
C GLU A 92 -31.61 -19.23 -5.08
N VAL A 93 -30.90 -18.11 -4.95
CA VAL A 93 -29.78 -18.00 -4.00
C VAL A 93 -30.27 -18.08 -2.55
N SER A 94 -31.40 -17.45 -2.24
CA SER A 94 -32.03 -17.53 -0.93
C SER A 94 -32.53 -18.95 -0.64
N TYR A 95 -33.15 -19.61 -1.60
CA TYR A 95 -33.61 -21.01 -1.49
C TYR A 95 -32.45 -21.98 -1.27
N ALA A 96 -31.35 -21.80 -1.99
CA ALA A 96 -30.14 -22.62 -1.83
C ALA A 96 -29.54 -22.56 -0.42
N LEU A 97 -29.78 -21.47 0.32
CA LEU A 97 -29.37 -21.30 1.72
C LEU A 97 -30.46 -21.65 2.73
N GLY A 98 -31.53 -22.36 2.29
CA GLY A 98 -32.61 -22.84 3.14
C GLY A 98 -33.73 -21.84 3.39
N GLY A 99 -33.75 -20.72 2.69
CA GLY A 99 -34.88 -19.79 2.72
C GLY A 99 -36.10 -20.37 2.01
N ASN A 100 -37.30 -20.04 2.50
CA ASN A 100 -38.58 -20.41 1.88
C ASN A 100 -39.20 -19.28 1.03
N VAL A 101 -38.59 -18.10 1.11
CA VAL A 101 -38.87 -16.90 0.29
C VAL A 101 -37.55 -16.16 0.00
N SER A 102 -37.62 -15.13 -0.85
CA SER A 102 -36.47 -14.28 -1.12
C SER A 102 -36.13 -13.42 0.10
N PHE A 103 -35.05 -13.79 0.82
CA PHE A 103 -34.54 -13.04 1.97
C PHE A 103 -33.25 -12.31 1.59
N ARG A 104 -33.24 -10.98 1.64
CA ARG A 104 -32.08 -10.14 1.30
C ARG A 104 -30.83 -10.46 2.12
N HIS A 105 -30.99 -10.76 3.39
CA HIS A 105 -29.84 -11.11 4.25
C HIS A 105 -29.18 -12.44 3.81
N LEU A 106 -29.94 -13.42 3.32
CA LEU A 106 -29.37 -14.66 2.75
C LEU A 106 -28.65 -14.40 1.42
N GLU A 107 -29.21 -13.55 0.57
CA GLU A 107 -28.57 -13.16 -0.69
C GLU A 107 -27.25 -12.41 -0.44
N ILE A 108 -27.20 -11.50 0.56
CA ILE A 108 -25.97 -10.83 0.97
C ILE A 108 -24.96 -11.85 1.52
N LEU A 109 -25.39 -12.78 2.38
CA LEU A 109 -24.52 -13.82 2.92
C LEU A 109 -23.93 -14.69 1.80
N ALA A 110 -24.75 -15.11 0.86
CA ALA A 110 -24.31 -15.87 -0.31
C ALA A 110 -23.27 -15.10 -1.12
N PHE A 111 -23.53 -13.79 -1.38
CA PHE A 111 -22.56 -12.94 -2.06
C PHE A 111 -21.21 -12.91 -1.33
N LEU A 112 -21.20 -12.71 -0.03
CA LEU A 112 -19.97 -12.67 0.77
C LEU A 112 -19.18 -13.98 0.67
N ILE A 113 -19.88 -15.12 0.73
CA ILE A 113 -19.25 -16.44 0.59
C ILE A 113 -18.67 -16.63 -0.82
N LEU A 114 -19.47 -16.37 -1.85
CA LEU A 114 -19.07 -16.58 -3.24
C LEU A 114 -18.02 -15.59 -3.73
N TYR A 115 -18.03 -14.35 -3.21
CA TYR A 115 -17.06 -13.33 -3.55
C TYR A 115 -15.70 -13.52 -2.85
N THR A 116 -15.65 -14.25 -1.74
CA THR A 116 -14.41 -14.45 -0.98
C THR A 116 -13.24 -14.99 -1.84
N PRO A 117 -13.37 -16.07 -2.64
CA PRO A 117 -12.27 -16.55 -3.47
C PRO A 117 -11.88 -15.53 -4.55
N ILE A 118 -12.83 -14.81 -5.13
CA ILE A 118 -12.59 -13.77 -6.14
C ILE A 118 -11.78 -12.63 -5.52
N SER A 119 -12.17 -12.19 -4.32
CA SER A 119 -11.45 -11.14 -3.59
C SER A 119 -10.01 -11.54 -3.25
N ARG A 120 -9.76 -12.81 -2.94
CA ARG A 120 -8.40 -13.32 -2.70
C ARG A 120 -7.52 -13.23 -3.94
N VAL A 121 -8.03 -13.62 -5.11
CA VAL A 121 -7.31 -13.46 -6.37
C VAL A 121 -7.03 -12.00 -6.67
N ASN A 122 -8.04 -11.12 -6.54
CA ASN A 122 -7.87 -9.68 -6.74
C ASN A 122 -6.81 -9.08 -5.80
N ASN A 123 -6.79 -9.49 -4.53
CA ASN A 123 -5.79 -9.03 -3.56
C ASN A 123 -4.37 -9.47 -3.95
N ILE A 124 -4.18 -10.71 -4.42
CA ILE A 124 -2.86 -11.18 -4.89
C ILE A 124 -2.38 -10.32 -6.07
N LEU A 125 -3.24 -10.04 -7.05
CA LEU A 125 -2.91 -9.19 -8.19
C LEU A 125 -2.56 -7.76 -7.76
N ALA A 126 -3.33 -7.20 -6.82
CA ALA A 126 -3.05 -5.89 -6.23
C ALA A 126 -1.72 -5.87 -5.48
N PHE A 127 -1.37 -6.91 -4.74
CA PHE A 127 -0.09 -7.02 -4.02
C PHE A 127 1.10 -7.17 -4.97
N ILE A 128 0.97 -7.92 -6.07
CA ILE A 128 2.00 -8.00 -7.11
C ILE A 128 2.30 -6.60 -7.65
N LYS A 129 1.25 -5.85 -8.02
CA LYS A 129 1.39 -4.46 -8.50
C LYS A 129 1.99 -3.56 -7.42
N SER A 130 1.51 -3.65 -6.18
CA SER A 130 2.01 -2.85 -5.06
C SER A 130 3.50 -3.06 -4.83
N ARG A 131 3.96 -4.32 -4.80
CA ARG A 131 5.39 -4.65 -4.66
C ARG A 131 6.24 -4.11 -5.82
N LYS A 132 5.72 -4.12 -7.05
CA LYS A 132 6.39 -3.50 -8.19
C LYS A 132 6.55 -2.00 -7.98
N ASN A 133 5.48 -1.32 -7.57
CA ASN A 133 5.51 0.10 -7.26
C ASN A 133 6.55 0.46 -6.18
N GLU A 134 6.73 -0.41 -5.16
CA GLU A 134 7.76 -0.23 -4.12
C GLU A 134 9.17 -0.25 -4.71
N TYR A 135 9.48 -1.22 -5.58
CA TYR A 135 10.79 -1.27 -6.24
C TYR A 135 11.03 -0.06 -7.14
N GLU A 136 10.02 0.42 -7.84
CA GLU A 136 10.11 1.61 -8.68
C GLU A 136 10.33 2.87 -7.84
N ALA A 137 9.66 3.00 -6.69
CA ALA A 137 9.86 4.11 -5.76
C ALA A 137 11.23 4.05 -5.08
N ASP A 138 11.71 2.86 -4.71
CA ASP A 138 13.08 2.68 -4.19
C ASP A 138 14.13 3.09 -5.23
N ASN A 139 13.97 2.65 -6.46
CA ASN A 139 14.85 3.04 -7.57
C ASN A 139 14.87 4.55 -7.76
N PHE A 140 13.69 5.19 -7.77
CA PHE A 140 13.59 6.65 -7.85
C PHE A 140 14.32 7.35 -6.70
N ALA A 141 14.15 6.88 -5.47
CA ALA A 141 14.79 7.47 -4.31
C ALA A 141 16.32 7.38 -4.37
N VAL A 142 16.85 6.22 -4.78
CA VAL A 142 18.29 5.98 -4.87
C VAL A 142 18.93 6.76 -6.00
N THR A 143 18.28 6.86 -7.16
CA THR A 143 18.80 7.58 -8.33
C THR A 143 18.72 9.10 -8.18
N THR A 144 17.73 9.60 -7.43
CA THR A 144 17.53 11.05 -7.22
C THR A 144 18.23 11.60 -5.99
N TYR A 145 18.58 10.76 -5.03
CA TYR A 145 19.28 11.18 -3.80
C TYR A 145 20.52 10.35 -3.54
N LYS A 146 20.44 9.37 -2.63
CA LYS A 146 21.60 8.54 -2.25
C LYS A 146 21.17 7.15 -1.79
N LYS A 147 21.95 6.13 -2.17
CA LYS A 147 21.72 4.72 -1.82
C LYS A 147 21.87 4.44 -0.30
N SER A 148 22.98 4.90 0.30
CA SER A 148 23.29 4.56 1.69
C SER A 148 22.25 5.05 2.72
N PRO A 149 21.74 6.31 2.68
CA PRO A 149 20.67 6.74 3.57
C PRO A 149 19.36 5.96 3.36
N MET A 150 19.03 5.55 2.14
CA MET A 150 17.83 4.76 1.86
C MET A 150 17.93 3.36 2.50
N ILE A 151 19.06 2.69 2.37
CA ILE A 151 19.33 1.40 3.01
C ILE A 151 19.22 1.52 4.54
N SER A 152 19.83 2.55 5.11
CA SER A 152 19.80 2.80 6.56
C SER A 152 18.38 3.08 7.06
N ALA A 153 17.63 3.93 6.34
CA ALA A 153 16.24 4.24 6.67
C ALA A 153 15.34 2.98 6.64
N LEU A 154 15.45 2.15 5.62
CA LEU A 154 14.69 0.91 5.51
C LEU A 154 14.98 -0.07 6.66
N LYS A 155 16.24 -0.20 7.06
CA LYS A 155 16.64 -1.05 8.21
C LYS A 155 16.02 -0.54 9.51
N LYS A 156 16.06 0.77 9.76
CA LYS A 156 15.47 1.39 10.95
C LYS A 156 13.95 1.26 10.96
N LEU A 157 13.30 1.57 9.83
CA LEU A 157 11.83 1.41 9.69
C LEU A 157 11.40 -0.03 9.96
N SER A 158 12.13 -1.01 9.44
CA SER A 158 11.85 -2.42 9.71
C SER A 158 11.97 -2.78 11.17
N LYS A 159 13.00 -2.26 11.86
CA LYS A 159 13.19 -2.45 13.30
C LYS A 159 12.06 -1.80 14.11
N ASP A 160 11.78 -0.52 13.84
CA ASP A 160 10.76 0.26 14.57
C ASP A 160 9.35 -0.31 14.39
N ASN A 161 9.07 -0.87 13.21
CA ASN A 161 7.79 -1.49 12.89
C ASN A 161 7.71 -2.99 13.21
N LEU A 162 8.76 -3.59 13.77
CA LEU A 162 8.86 -5.02 14.12
C LEU A 162 8.48 -5.93 12.94
N THR A 163 8.96 -5.60 11.74
CA THR A 163 8.61 -6.37 10.54
C THR A 163 9.33 -7.72 10.51
N ASN A 164 8.66 -8.76 10.01
CA ASN A 164 9.31 -10.06 9.79
C ASN A 164 10.37 -9.93 8.69
N LEU A 165 11.62 -10.20 9.03
CA LEU A 165 12.76 -10.07 8.11
C LEU A 165 12.91 -11.24 7.14
N THR A 166 12.36 -12.41 7.50
CA THR A 166 12.47 -13.67 6.76
C THR A 166 11.12 -14.37 6.58
N PRO A 167 10.13 -13.70 5.96
CA PRO A 167 8.84 -14.33 5.72
C PRO A 167 8.98 -15.49 4.75
N HIS A 168 8.16 -16.53 4.93
CA HIS A 168 8.08 -17.61 3.94
C HIS A 168 7.67 -17.04 2.57
N PRO A 169 8.33 -17.41 1.46
CA PRO A 169 8.09 -16.80 0.14
C PRO A 169 6.62 -16.86 -0.32
N LEU A 170 5.93 -17.97 -0.10
CA LEU A 170 4.52 -18.12 -0.45
C LEU A 170 3.63 -17.24 0.42
N PHE A 171 3.93 -17.10 1.72
CA PHE A 171 3.18 -16.23 2.62
C PHE A 171 3.35 -14.75 2.23
N GLU A 172 4.57 -14.32 1.89
CA GLU A 172 4.84 -12.98 1.37
C GLU A 172 4.09 -12.73 0.06
N PHE A 173 4.13 -13.72 -0.87
CA PHE A 173 3.44 -13.61 -2.15
C PHE A 173 1.94 -13.34 -2.00
N ILE A 174 1.28 -14.08 -1.09
CA ILE A 174 -0.18 -14.04 -0.91
C ILE A 174 -0.63 -12.85 -0.04
N ASN A 175 0.19 -12.44 0.96
CA ASN A 175 -0.31 -11.57 2.03
C ASN A 175 0.40 -10.20 2.12
N TYR A 176 1.55 -10.00 1.44
CA TYR A 176 2.32 -8.78 1.61
C TYR A 176 2.13 -7.80 0.43
N SER A 177 1.68 -6.60 0.75
CA SER A 177 1.61 -5.48 -0.20
C SER A 177 2.98 -4.82 -0.45
N HIS A 178 3.94 -4.96 0.50
CA HIS A 178 5.31 -4.49 0.36
C HIS A 178 6.26 -5.69 0.30
N PRO A 179 7.36 -5.61 -0.48
CA PRO A 179 8.39 -6.64 -0.44
C PRO A 179 9.09 -6.68 0.92
N SER A 180 9.57 -7.85 1.33
CA SER A 180 10.40 -7.97 2.53
C SER A 180 11.64 -7.09 2.45
N LEU A 181 12.17 -6.65 3.62
CA LEU A 181 13.36 -5.82 3.69
C LEU A 181 14.52 -6.41 2.90
N SER A 182 14.76 -7.71 3.04
CA SER A 182 15.86 -8.41 2.33
C SER A 182 15.76 -8.29 0.81
N LYS A 183 14.54 -8.38 0.25
CA LYS A 183 14.31 -8.23 -1.19
C LYS A 183 14.50 -6.79 -1.66
N ARG A 184 14.03 -5.81 -0.87
CA ARG A 184 14.25 -4.38 -1.18
C ARG A 184 15.73 -4.03 -1.17
N LEU A 185 16.47 -4.44 -0.14
CA LEU A 185 17.91 -4.19 -0.06
C LEU A 185 18.67 -4.81 -1.24
N LYS A 186 18.41 -6.08 -1.57
CA LYS A 186 19.00 -6.74 -2.75
C LYS A 186 18.68 -6.02 -4.06
N SER A 187 17.47 -5.46 -4.18
CA SER A 187 17.10 -4.67 -5.37
C SER A 187 17.88 -3.35 -5.43
N ILE A 188 17.97 -2.64 -4.31
CA ILE A 188 18.70 -1.37 -4.21
C ILE A 188 20.20 -1.56 -4.47
N GLU A 189 20.79 -2.63 -3.98
CA GLU A 189 22.22 -2.93 -4.17
C GLU A 189 22.60 -3.11 -5.65
N LYS A 190 21.67 -3.60 -6.49
CA LYS A 190 21.88 -3.80 -7.93
C LYS A 190 21.77 -2.52 -8.76
N ILE A 191 21.28 -1.43 -8.19
CA ILE A 191 21.19 -0.14 -8.88
C ILE A 191 22.60 0.45 -8.96
N ILE A 192 23.09 0.70 -10.16
CA ILE A 192 24.42 1.24 -10.46
C ILE A 192 24.42 2.76 -10.25
#